data_5974fe811eec7305b8a7a1bb84dcca7a
#
_entry.id   5974fe811eec7305b8a7a1bb84dcca7a
#
_cell.length_a   1.000
_cell.length_b   1.000
_cell.length_c   1.000
_cell.angle_alpha   90.00
_cell.angle_beta   90.00
_cell.angle_gamma   90.00
#
_symmetry.space_group_name_H-M   'P 1'
#
loop_
_entity.id
_entity.type
_entity.pdbx_description
1 polymer ?
#
loop_
_entity_poly.entity_id
_entity_poly.type
_entity_poly.pdbx_seq_one_letter_code
_entity_poly.pdbx_strand_id
1 'polypeptide(L)'
;MYTLTSFFREMPWELEESARIDGCTQGQAFRKIILPLAAPATFTTAILAFIGAWNEFLIASQLSSDATRPVTVAIAYFAGSQPHQEPYTAVMAAGTIVTVPLVILVLVFQRKIVAGLTAGAVK
;
A
#
# COMPACT_ATOMS: atom_id res chain seq x y z
N MET A 1 -5.85 9.41 -1.52
CA MET A 1 -6.39 9.90 -2.81
C MET A 1 -5.65 11.14 -3.33
N TYR A 2 -5.33 12.11 -2.50
CA TYR A 2 -4.63 13.34 -2.94
C TYR A 2 -3.33 13.09 -3.72
N THR A 3 -2.48 12.19 -3.29
CA THR A 3 -1.16 11.92 -3.90
C THR A 3 -1.23 11.52 -5.37
N LEU A 4 -2.13 10.58 -5.70
CA LEU A 4 -2.33 10.16 -7.09
C LEU A 4 -2.98 11.27 -7.93
N THR A 5 -3.96 11.98 -7.36
CA THR A 5 -4.62 13.10 -8.06
C THR A 5 -3.64 14.22 -8.37
N SER A 6 -2.75 14.57 -7.43
CA SER A 6 -1.70 15.57 -7.67
C SER A 6 -0.76 15.13 -8.78
N PHE A 7 -0.31 13.87 -8.74
CA PHE A 7 0.57 13.34 -9.76
C PHE A 7 -0.04 13.41 -11.17
N PHE A 8 -1.32 12.99 -11.31
CA PHE A 8 -2.00 13.06 -12.61
C PHE A 8 -2.29 14.49 -13.06
N ARG A 9 -2.46 15.44 -12.13
CA ARG A 9 -2.62 16.86 -12.47
C ARG A 9 -1.32 17.53 -12.93
N GLU A 10 -0.19 17.08 -12.42
CA GLU A 10 1.14 17.57 -12.77
C GLU A 10 1.67 16.93 -14.05
N MET A 11 1.02 15.88 -14.55
CA MET A 11 1.43 15.22 -15.79
C MET A 11 1.08 16.08 -16.99
N PRO A 12 2.09 16.41 -17.85
CA PRO A 12 1.86 17.21 -19.04
C PRO A 12 0.86 16.51 -19.97
N TRP A 13 -0.21 17.21 -20.32
CA TRP A 13 -1.23 16.69 -21.23
C TRP A 13 -0.72 16.56 -22.67
N GLU A 14 0.36 17.28 -23.00
CA GLU A 14 1.07 17.21 -24.27
C GLU A 14 1.57 15.80 -24.60
N LEU A 15 1.80 14.95 -23.58
CA LEU A 15 2.19 13.54 -23.76
C LEU A 15 1.07 12.73 -24.41
N GLU A 16 -0.17 12.98 -24.03
CA GLU A 16 -1.33 12.33 -24.64
C GLU A 16 -1.57 12.87 -26.06
N GLU A 17 -1.41 14.16 -26.25
CA GLU A 17 -1.56 14.81 -27.56
C GLU A 17 -0.50 14.31 -28.55
N SER A 18 0.76 14.26 -28.13
CA SER A 18 1.87 13.72 -28.95
C SER A 18 1.60 12.26 -29.36
N ALA A 19 1.12 11.43 -28.42
CA ALA A 19 0.76 10.05 -28.74
C ALA A 19 -0.37 9.93 -29.75
N ARG A 20 -1.32 10.88 -29.73
CA ARG A 20 -2.42 10.92 -30.69
C ARG A 20 -1.94 11.38 -32.07
N ILE A 21 -1.01 12.32 -32.13
CA ILE A 21 -0.34 12.73 -33.38
C ILE A 21 0.39 11.57 -34.01
N ASP A 22 1.05 10.71 -33.17
CA ASP A 22 1.73 9.48 -33.60
C ASP A 22 0.75 8.35 -33.99
N GLY A 23 -0.54 8.61 -34.03
CA GLY A 23 -1.57 7.67 -34.47
C GLY A 23 -2.06 6.69 -33.39
N CYS A 24 -1.70 6.91 -32.12
CA CYS A 24 -2.21 6.10 -31.03
C CYS A 24 -3.69 6.41 -30.75
N THR A 25 -4.49 5.38 -30.52
CA THR A 25 -5.82 5.56 -29.90
C THR A 25 -5.66 6.00 -28.44
N GLN A 26 -6.68 6.60 -27.85
CA GLN A 26 -6.66 7.06 -26.45
C GLN A 26 -6.31 5.94 -25.47
N GLY A 27 -6.81 4.72 -25.69
CA GLY A 27 -6.46 3.55 -24.88
C GLY A 27 -5.01 3.09 -25.07
N GLN A 28 -4.44 3.27 -26.25
CA GLN A 28 -3.02 2.96 -26.53
C GLN A 28 -2.10 4.00 -25.89
N ALA A 29 -2.42 5.29 -25.98
CA ALA A 29 -1.69 6.36 -25.30
C ALA A 29 -1.68 6.14 -23.78
N PHE A 30 -2.83 5.82 -23.19
CA PHE A 30 -2.92 5.51 -21.77
C PHE A 30 -2.02 4.32 -21.38
N ARG A 31 -2.11 3.18 -22.10
CA ARG A 31 -1.36 1.97 -21.73
C ARG A 31 0.14 2.06 -22.00
N LYS A 32 0.54 2.73 -23.09
CA LYS A 32 1.94 2.74 -23.53
C LYS A 32 2.75 3.89 -22.94
N ILE A 33 2.07 5.00 -22.58
CA ILE A 33 2.75 6.22 -22.12
C ILE A 33 2.35 6.56 -20.69
N ILE A 34 1.06 6.80 -20.45
CA ILE A 34 0.59 7.31 -19.15
C ILE A 34 0.79 6.29 -18.03
N LEU A 35 0.40 5.04 -18.27
CA LEU A 35 0.47 3.99 -17.25
C LEU A 35 1.91 3.66 -16.80
N PRO A 36 2.91 3.54 -17.69
CA PRO A 36 4.31 3.35 -17.28
C PRO A 36 4.89 4.55 -16.52
N LEU A 37 4.54 5.78 -16.92
CA LEU A 37 4.95 6.98 -16.21
C LEU A 37 4.30 7.10 -14.82
N ALA A 38 3.03 6.73 -14.70
CA ALA A 38 2.29 6.75 -13.45
C ALA A 38 2.64 5.58 -12.50
N ALA A 39 3.24 4.51 -13.01
CA ALA A 39 3.55 3.31 -12.23
C ALA A 39 4.35 3.60 -10.95
N PRO A 40 5.44 4.39 -10.94
CA PRO A 40 6.20 4.67 -9.72
C PRO A 40 5.34 5.36 -8.64
N ALA A 41 4.58 6.38 -9.02
CA ALA A 41 3.71 7.11 -8.10
C ALA A 41 2.56 6.24 -7.57
N THR A 42 2.00 5.40 -8.44
CA THR A 42 0.95 4.44 -8.07
C THR A 42 1.47 3.41 -7.07
N PHE A 43 2.66 2.83 -7.31
CA PHE A 43 3.28 1.88 -6.39
C PHE A 43 3.58 2.51 -5.03
N THR A 44 4.13 3.73 -5.01
CA THR A 44 4.42 4.43 -3.77
C THR A 44 3.14 4.70 -2.97
N THR A 45 2.11 5.20 -3.63
CA THR A 45 0.81 5.46 -2.98
C THR A 45 0.17 4.18 -2.47
N ALA A 46 0.24 3.08 -3.23
CA ALA A 46 -0.27 1.77 -2.82
C ALA A 46 0.43 1.25 -1.57
N ILE A 47 1.76 1.39 -1.49
CA ILE A 47 2.53 0.95 -0.31
C ILE A 47 2.19 1.80 0.90
N LEU A 48 2.11 3.13 0.76
CA LEU A 48 1.73 4.01 1.87
C LEU A 48 0.31 3.71 2.37
N ALA A 49 -0.62 3.47 1.45
CA ALA A 49 -1.99 3.06 1.79
C ALA A 49 -2.01 1.69 2.50
N PHE A 50 -1.20 0.74 2.03
CA PHE A 50 -1.06 -0.56 2.67
C PHE A 50 -0.51 -0.45 4.09
N ILE A 51 0.56 0.33 4.29
CA ILE A 51 1.13 0.57 5.62
C ILE A 51 0.10 1.23 6.55
N GLY A 52 -0.63 2.23 6.05
CA GLY A 52 -1.71 2.88 6.79
C GLY A 52 -2.81 1.90 7.21
N ALA A 53 -3.28 1.09 6.27
CA ALA A 53 -4.31 0.07 6.53
C ALA A 53 -3.80 -1.06 7.46
N TRP A 54 -2.52 -1.42 7.36
CA TRP A 54 -1.90 -2.42 8.22
C TRP A 54 -1.80 -1.96 9.68
N ASN A 55 -1.56 -0.68 9.89
CA ASN A 55 -1.48 -0.09 11.23
C ASN A 55 -2.86 0.30 11.80
N GLU A 56 -3.93 0.16 11.02
CA GLU A 56 -5.27 0.49 11.48
C GLU A 56 -5.75 -0.56 12.50
N PHE A 57 -5.87 -0.12 13.73
CA PHE A 57 -6.27 -0.97 14.85
C PHE A 57 -7.58 -0.51 15.48
N LEU A 58 -7.71 0.79 15.74
CA LEU A 58 -8.82 1.31 16.56
C LEU A 58 -10.17 1.13 15.88
N ILE A 59 -10.30 1.58 14.64
CA ILE A 59 -11.56 1.47 13.89
C ILE A 59 -11.84 0.00 13.58
N ALA A 60 -10.81 -0.73 13.14
CA ALA A 60 -10.93 -2.15 12.82
C ALA A 60 -11.35 -2.98 14.04
N SER A 61 -10.85 -2.67 15.24
CA SER A 61 -11.21 -3.39 16.47
C SER A 61 -12.68 -3.18 16.88
N GLN A 62 -13.24 -2.02 16.54
CA GLN A 62 -14.63 -1.67 16.86
C GLN A 62 -15.64 -2.16 15.83
N LEU A 63 -15.24 -2.19 14.56
CA LEU A 63 -16.16 -2.48 13.44
C LEU A 63 -16.07 -3.91 12.93
N SER A 64 -15.00 -4.67 13.25
CA SER A 64 -14.84 -6.04 12.76
C SER A 64 -15.48 -7.06 13.70
N SER A 65 -16.09 -8.08 13.12
CA SER A 65 -16.56 -9.29 13.81
C SER A 65 -15.46 -10.36 13.84
N ASP A 66 -15.66 -11.42 14.62
CA ASP A 66 -14.69 -12.53 14.73
C ASP A 66 -14.34 -13.15 13.37
N ALA A 67 -15.29 -13.18 12.43
CA ALA A 67 -15.08 -13.72 11.09
C ALA A 67 -14.34 -12.78 10.13
N THR A 68 -14.32 -11.47 10.41
CA THR A 68 -13.76 -10.44 9.50
C THR A 68 -12.61 -9.65 10.13
N ARG A 69 -12.18 -10.05 11.32
CA ARG A 69 -11.15 -9.35 12.09
C ARG A 69 -9.79 -9.36 11.38
N PRO A 70 -9.19 -8.17 11.13
CA PRO A 70 -7.83 -8.09 10.59
C PRO A 70 -6.81 -8.77 11.51
N VAL A 71 -5.72 -9.24 10.93
CA VAL A 71 -4.70 -10.00 11.66
C VAL A 71 -4.07 -9.23 12.83
N THR A 72 -3.87 -7.93 12.68
CA THR A 72 -3.32 -7.05 13.73
C THR A 72 -4.26 -6.94 14.93
N VAL A 73 -5.56 -6.87 14.67
CA VAL A 73 -6.60 -6.89 15.70
C VAL A 73 -6.73 -8.28 16.30
N ALA A 74 -6.70 -9.34 15.47
CA ALA A 74 -6.81 -10.72 15.93
C ALA A 74 -5.71 -11.10 16.93
N ILE A 75 -4.48 -10.64 16.72
CA ILE A 75 -3.37 -10.86 17.66
C ILE A 75 -3.64 -10.23 19.02
N ALA A 76 -4.17 -9.01 19.04
CA ALA A 76 -4.48 -8.30 20.29
C ALA A 76 -5.60 -8.97 21.09
N TYR A 77 -6.56 -9.62 20.39
CA TYR A 77 -7.64 -10.38 21.01
C TYR A 77 -7.32 -11.87 21.19
N PHE A 78 -6.11 -12.28 20.84
CA PHE A 78 -5.66 -13.66 21.03
C PHE A 78 -5.43 -13.94 22.52
N ALA A 79 -6.53 -14.04 23.24
CA ALA A 79 -6.55 -14.60 24.59
C ALA A 79 -6.40 -16.12 24.44
N GLY A 80 -5.30 -16.68 24.87
CA GLY A 80 -5.02 -18.10 24.73
C GLY A 80 -6.19 -18.98 25.21
N SER A 81 -6.24 -20.18 24.71
CA SER A 81 -7.29 -21.17 24.96
C SER A 81 -7.39 -21.66 26.41
N GLN A 82 -6.54 -21.16 27.31
CA GLN A 82 -6.44 -21.59 28.70
C GLN A 82 -6.71 -20.41 29.65
N PRO A 83 -7.67 -20.54 30.59
CA PRO A 83 -8.13 -19.44 31.44
C PRO A 83 -7.11 -18.91 32.45
N HIS A 84 -5.93 -19.48 32.57
CA HIS A 84 -4.91 -19.10 33.57
C HIS A 84 -3.47 -19.06 33.00
N GLN A 85 -3.32 -19.15 31.69
CA GLN A 85 -2.02 -19.00 31.06
C GLN A 85 -2.00 -17.78 30.14
N GLU A 86 -1.17 -16.83 30.45
CA GLU A 86 -0.89 -15.70 29.57
C GLU A 86 -0.29 -16.25 28.27
N PRO A 87 -0.89 -16.00 27.10
CA PRO A 87 -0.48 -16.61 25.84
C PRO A 87 0.73 -15.92 25.21
N TYR A 88 1.67 -15.41 26.00
CA TYR A 88 2.81 -14.62 25.53
C TYR A 88 3.58 -15.31 24.40
N THR A 89 3.87 -16.60 24.54
CA THR A 89 4.62 -17.33 23.51
C THR A 89 3.84 -17.42 22.20
N ALA A 90 2.53 -17.68 22.28
CA ALA A 90 1.70 -17.77 21.08
C ALA A 90 1.47 -16.40 20.42
N VAL A 91 1.30 -15.32 21.21
CA VAL A 91 1.21 -13.95 20.74
C VAL A 91 2.51 -13.51 20.06
N MET A 92 3.67 -13.82 20.65
CA MET A 92 4.98 -13.51 20.06
C MET A 92 5.22 -14.29 18.77
N ALA A 93 4.85 -15.57 18.72
CA ALA A 93 4.94 -16.39 17.51
C ALA A 93 4.02 -15.83 16.40
N ALA A 94 2.77 -15.51 16.72
CA ALA A 94 1.83 -14.90 15.78
C ALA A 94 2.34 -13.55 15.27
N GLY A 95 2.84 -12.68 16.16
CA GLY A 95 3.44 -11.40 15.81
C GLY A 95 4.62 -11.55 14.85
N THR A 96 5.49 -12.53 15.10
CA THR A 96 6.62 -12.83 14.22
C THR A 96 6.15 -13.26 12.83
N ILE A 97 5.20 -14.20 12.75
CA ILE A 97 4.64 -14.68 11.48
C ILE A 97 4.00 -13.53 10.69
N VAL A 98 3.27 -12.65 11.36
CA VAL A 98 2.57 -11.52 10.72
C VAL A 98 3.54 -10.42 10.27
N THR A 99 4.69 -10.29 10.92
CA THR A 99 5.71 -9.31 10.53
C THR A 99 6.48 -9.75 9.27
N VAL A 100 6.65 -11.05 9.03
CA VAL A 100 7.39 -11.57 7.88
C VAL A 100 6.88 -11.04 6.53
N PRO A 101 5.59 -11.14 6.18
CA PRO A 101 5.10 -10.63 4.90
C PRO A 101 5.28 -9.11 4.76
N LEU A 102 5.18 -8.35 5.85
CA LEU A 102 5.43 -6.91 5.83
C LEU A 102 6.89 -6.61 5.53
N VAL A 103 7.82 -7.31 6.18
CA VAL A 103 9.26 -7.16 5.94
C VAL A 103 9.61 -7.52 4.49
N ILE A 104 9.08 -8.63 3.98
CA ILE A 104 9.28 -9.05 2.58
C ILE A 104 8.77 -7.95 1.63
N LEU A 105 7.57 -7.44 1.86
CA LEU A 105 6.99 -6.37 1.06
C LEU A 105 7.90 -5.14 1.05
N VAL A 106 8.34 -4.67 2.22
CA VAL A 106 9.22 -3.50 2.34
C VAL A 106 10.55 -3.75 1.63
N LEU A 107 11.19 -4.90 1.82
CA LEU A 107 12.47 -5.25 1.19
C LEU A 107 12.36 -5.30 -0.35
N VAL A 108 11.29 -5.85 -0.87
CA VAL A 108 11.04 -5.93 -2.33
C VAL A 108 10.79 -4.54 -2.93
N PHE A 109 10.04 -3.70 -2.23
CA PHE A 109 9.58 -2.41 -2.75
C PHE A 109 10.37 -1.19 -2.25
N GLN A 110 11.37 -1.35 -1.35
CA GLN A 110 12.14 -0.24 -0.75
C GLN A 110 12.68 0.76 -1.78
N ARG A 111 13.21 0.27 -2.92
CA ARG A 111 13.74 1.15 -3.97
C ARG A 111 12.66 2.02 -4.61
N LYS A 112 11.45 1.49 -4.78
CA LYS A 112 10.30 2.23 -5.33
C LYS A 112 9.72 3.20 -4.31
N ILE A 113 9.73 2.84 -3.03
CA ILE A 113 9.29 3.73 -1.93
C ILE A 113 10.17 4.97 -1.88
N VAL A 114 11.51 4.78 -1.87
CA VAL A 114 12.47 5.89 -1.82
C VAL A 114 12.34 6.77 -3.07
N ALA A 115 12.27 6.18 -4.26
CA ALA A 115 12.11 6.93 -5.51
C ALA A 115 10.84 7.78 -5.53
N GLY A 116 9.73 7.26 -5.00
CA GLY A 116 8.47 8.01 -4.95
C GLY A 116 8.45 9.13 -3.91
N LEU A 117 9.11 8.94 -2.76
CA LEU A 117 9.23 9.97 -1.73
C LEU A 117 10.13 11.13 -2.19
N THR A 118 11.22 10.81 -2.89
CA THR A 118 12.16 11.84 -3.40
C THR A 118 11.59 12.61 -4.58
N ALA A 119 10.80 11.98 -5.45
CA ALA A 119 10.14 12.67 -6.57
C ALA A 119 9.14 13.75 -6.11
N GLY A 120 8.53 13.59 -4.93
CA GLY A 120 7.64 14.60 -4.33
C GLY A 120 8.34 15.66 -3.47
N ALA A 121 9.63 15.49 -3.16
CA ALA A 121 10.39 16.38 -2.26
C ALA A 121 11.27 17.39 -3.01
N VAL A 122 11.48 17.21 -4.31
CA VAL A 122 12.24 18.12 -5.14
C VAL A 122 11.25 19.06 -5.85
N LYS A 123 11.00 20.19 -5.24
CA LYS A 123 10.43 21.40 -5.84
C LYS A 123 11.50 22.44 -5.91
#